data_c33b262defe0c53f9a2c6689787cd771
#
_entry.id   c33b262defe0c53f9a2c6689787cd771
#
_cell.length_a   1.000
_cell.length_b   1.000
_cell.length_c   1.000
_cell.angle_alpha   90.00
_cell.angle_beta   90.00
_cell.angle_gamma   90.00
#
_symmetry.space_group_name_H-M   'P 1'
#
loop_
_entity.id
_entity.type
_entity.pdbx_description
1 polymer ?
#
loop_
_entity_poly.entity_id
_entity_poly.type
_entity_poly.pdbx_seq_one_letter_code
_entity_poly.pdbx_strand_id
1 'polypeptide(L)'
;MKGRWKKFLSYYTNYKVLFFKDMFCAMISAAITLVYPRLTRYITGTILNQPKIDYSMIYLLGLFMLCLIVVEYFCNYFIGYLGHVMGVYMERDLRNELFSHYQKLSFRFYDEQNTGQLMSRLTNDLFSLTELYHHGPEDIVISIIKFIGAFILLSYINVKLTLILFAILPFMFLFAWYYNKKMKKAFKRNKERIGDINERIEDNLSGIRVVKSFANEDQELERFDKQNGHYVSAKKNSYYYMGRYNAGLTSFTSLITVSVIFFGTLFISYGSINVADLIAFLLYVTNLIDPVKKLLNFTEQFQEGVTGFERFMEILEIEPDIQDTKNAVVLQHVEGNVMFDHVSFRYNEQTPYVLNNINLDVKPGEYIAFVGSSGVGKTTICSLIPRFYEATKGNVLIDGINVKEIKQQSLRENIGIVQQDVYLFTGTIMDNIRYGNLEASDEEVIEAAKKANAHDFIMELEEGYDTDCGQRGVKLSGGQKQRISIARVFLKNPPILIFDEATSALDNESESIVQESLEKLSQDRTTFVIAHRLSTIKNAKHICVLTENGIEEQGNHEELMKLNGNYARLYNMQFKGEK
;
A
#
# COMPACT_ATOMS: atom_id res chain seq x y z
N MET A 1 -1.89 7.49 22.26
CA MET A 1 -0.70 8.28 21.87
C MET A 1 0.63 7.76 22.43
N LYS A 2 0.80 7.55 23.77
CA LYS A 2 2.10 7.06 24.34
C LYS A 2 2.59 5.73 23.75
N GLY A 3 1.70 4.78 23.45
CA GLY A 3 2.06 3.49 22.84
C GLY A 3 2.55 3.61 21.39
N ARG A 4 1.91 4.46 20.59
CA ARG A 4 2.29 4.68 19.19
C ARG A 4 3.70 5.31 19.08
N TRP A 5 4.01 6.32 19.91
CA TRP A 5 5.36 6.91 19.94
C TRP A 5 6.45 5.92 20.37
N LYS A 6 6.14 5.02 21.30
CA LYS A 6 7.06 3.94 21.69
C LYS A 6 7.31 3.00 20.49
N LYS A 7 6.27 2.66 19.75
CA LYS A 7 6.37 1.85 18.52
C LYS A 7 7.18 2.59 17.45
N PHE A 8 6.91 3.90 17.23
CA PHE A 8 7.69 4.73 16.32
C PHE A 8 9.19 4.66 16.61
N LEU A 9 9.59 4.88 17.86
CA LEU A 9 10.99 4.86 18.25
C LEU A 9 11.60 3.45 18.23
N SER A 10 10.81 2.39 18.33
CA SER A 10 11.32 1.02 18.36
C SER A 10 11.99 0.59 17.06
N TYR A 11 11.64 1.18 15.92
CA TYR A 11 12.27 0.88 14.64
C TYR A 11 13.76 1.29 14.57
N TYR A 12 14.19 2.29 15.36
CA TYR A 12 15.61 2.63 15.46
C TYR A 12 16.43 1.57 16.17
N THR A 13 15.80 0.70 16.98
CA THR A 13 16.52 -0.23 17.86
C THR A 13 17.45 -1.18 17.10
N ASN A 14 17.01 -1.65 15.93
CA ASN A 14 17.79 -2.55 15.08
C ASN A 14 18.92 -1.81 14.34
N TYR A 15 18.79 -0.49 14.15
CA TYR A 15 19.68 0.34 13.33
C TYR A 15 20.41 1.40 14.15
N LYS A 16 20.39 1.32 15.48
CA LYS A 16 20.99 2.31 16.39
C LYS A 16 22.45 2.65 16.07
N VAL A 17 23.24 1.68 15.65
CA VAL A 17 24.65 1.91 15.31
C VAL A 17 24.79 2.78 14.06
N LEU A 18 24.00 2.51 13.02
CA LEU A 18 23.97 3.34 11.81
C LEU A 18 23.46 4.73 12.13
N PHE A 19 22.37 4.84 12.91
CA PHE A 19 21.79 6.11 13.33
C PHE A 19 22.79 6.98 14.09
N PHE A 20 23.48 6.44 15.09
CA PHE A 20 24.46 7.22 15.86
C PHE A 20 25.68 7.61 15.02
N LYS A 21 26.14 6.75 14.12
CA LYS A 21 27.22 7.10 13.18
C LYS A 21 26.79 8.23 12.22
N ASP A 22 25.57 8.17 11.72
CA ASP A 22 24.98 9.18 10.84
C ASP A 22 24.90 10.53 11.59
N MET A 23 24.33 10.55 12.79
CA MET A 23 24.30 11.76 13.63
C MET A 23 25.70 12.31 13.96
N PHE A 24 26.68 11.45 14.19
CA PHE A 24 28.05 11.84 14.44
C PHE A 24 28.69 12.49 13.20
N CYS A 25 28.51 11.90 12.02
CA CYS A 25 28.96 12.47 10.74
C CYS A 25 28.28 13.81 10.47
N ALA A 26 26.98 13.92 10.73
CA ALA A 26 26.21 15.15 10.60
C ALA A 26 26.76 16.26 11.52
N MET A 27 27.08 15.95 12.77
CA MET A 27 27.70 16.89 13.71
C MET A 27 29.08 17.35 13.24
N ILE A 28 29.93 16.41 12.77
CA ILE A 28 31.26 16.74 12.25
C ILE A 28 31.14 17.64 11.01
N SER A 29 30.32 17.28 10.04
CA SER A 29 30.11 18.07 8.82
C SER A 29 29.63 19.49 9.14
N ALA A 30 28.65 19.62 10.06
CA ALA A 30 28.19 20.92 10.51
C ALA A 30 29.27 21.72 11.25
N ALA A 31 30.09 21.09 12.07
CA ALA A 31 31.20 21.74 12.77
C ALA A 31 32.28 22.23 11.80
N ILE A 32 32.65 21.41 10.79
CA ILE A 32 33.64 21.78 9.79
C ILE A 32 33.24 23.06 9.04
N THR A 33 31.95 23.15 8.64
CA THR A 33 31.44 24.35 7.94
C THR A 33 31.55 25.62 8.78
N LEU A 34 31.57 25.52 10.12
CA LEU A 34 31.78 26.64 11.03
C LEU A 34 33.26 26.96 11.25
N VAL A 35 34.16 26.03 11.02
CA VAL A 35 35.61 26.21 11.20
C VAL A 35 36.23 27.01 10.06
N TYR A 36 35.78 26.85 8.82
CA TYR A 36 36.37 27.55 7.65
C TYR A 36 36.38 29.07 7.78
N PRO A 37 35.30 29.77 8.15
CA PRO A 37 35.33 31.21 8.31
C PRO A 37 36.30 31.66 9.40
N ARG A 38 36.44 30.86 10.47
CA ARG A 38 37.37 31.16 11.57
C ARG A 38 38.83 31.04 11.13
N LEU A 39 39.18 30.00 10.36
CA LEU A 39 40.53 29.85 9.81
C LEU A 39 40.84 30.95 8.81
N THR A 40 39.89 31.29 7.93
CA THR A 40 40.04 32.42 6.99
C THR A 40 40.31 33.74 7.73
N ARG A 41 39.52 34.00 8.79
CA ARG A 41 39.73 35.16 9.65
C ARG A 41 41.13 35.18 10.26
N TYR A 42 41.61 34.04 10.76
CA TYR A 42 42.95 33.95 11.38
C TYR A 42 44.06 34.20 10.36
N ILE A 43 43.99 33.63 9.17
CA ILE A 43 44.96 33.86 8.09
C ILE A 43 44.97 35.33 7.69
N THR A 44 43.81 35.91 7.37
CA THR A 44 43.69 37.28 6.84
C THR A 44 43.90 38.35 7.90
N GLY A 45 43.49 38.12 9.15
CA GLY A 45 43.54 39.10 10.22
C GLY A 45 44.81 39.05 11.08
N THR A 46 45.44 37.87 11.19
CA THR A 46 46.60 37.69 12.06
C THR A 46 47.88 37.49 11.27
N ILE A 47 47.92 36.51 10.36
CA ILE A 47 49.15 36.12 9.67
C ILE A 47 49.58 37.21 8.64
N LEU A 48 48.63 37.66 7.81
CA LEU A 48 48.92 38.65 6.76
C LEU A 48 49.23 40.06 7.32
N ASN A 49 48.87 40.36 8.58
CA ASN A 49 49.13 41.64 9.23
C ASN A 49 50.45 41.65 10.04
N GLN A 50 51.22 40.56 10.02
CA GLN A 50 52.54 40.52 10.67
C GLN A 50 53.57 41.25 9.83
N PRO A 51 54.59 41.93 10.46
CA PRO A 51 55.68 42.60 9.74
C PRO A 51 56.47 41.65 8.83
N LYS A 52 56.54 40.37 9.19
CA LYS A 52 57.16 39.32 8.38
C LYS A 52 56.08 38.17 8.28
N ILE A 53 55.60 37.97 7.07
CA ILE A 53 54.58 36.94 6.80
C ILE A 53 55.20 35.58 7.04
N ASP A 54 54.52 34.76 7.87
CA ASP A 54 54.86 33.36 8.09
C ASP A 54 54.19 32.46 7.03
N TYR A 55 54.90 32.27 5.93
CA TYR A 55 54.43 31.40 4.84
C TYR A 55 54.27 29.95 5.29
N SER A 56 55.12 29.47 6.25
CA SER A 56 55.03 28.10 6.75
C SER A 56 53.68 27.85 7.43
N MET A 57 53.22 28.83 8.23
CA MET A 57 51.92 28.76 8.89
C MET A 57 50.75 28.82 7.88
N ILE A 58 50.86 29.59 6.80
CA ILE A 58 49.85 29.62 5.73
C ILE A 58 49.75 28.27 5.05
N TYR A 59 50.88 27.64 4.68
CA TYR A 59 50.89 26.31 4.08
C TYR A 59 50.32 25.25 5.02
N LEU A 60 50.66 25.29 6.32
CA LEU A 60 50.14 24.35 7.32
C LEU A 60 48.62 24.47 7.47
N LEU A 61 48.09 25.68 7.58
CA LEU A 61 46.65 25.94 7.66
C LEU A 61 45.92 25.56 6.36
N GLY A 62 46.55 25.85 5.22
CA GLY A 62 46.02 25.40 3.92
C GLY A 62 45.93 23.89 3.83
N LEU A 63 46.96 23.16 4.23
CA LEU A 63 46.96 21.69 4.32
C LEU A 63 45.89 21.19 5.30
N PHE A 64 45.76 21.82 6.48
CA PHE A 64 44.73 21.49 7.45
C PHE A 64 43.31 21.68 6.87
N MET A 65 43.05 22.77 6.15
CA MET A 65 41.76 22.99 5.46
C MET A 65 41.50 21.92 4.40
N LEU A 66 42.50 21.49 3.64
CA LEU A 66 42.37 20.38 2.70
C LEU A 66 42.05 19.06 3.42
N CYS A 67 42.69 18.79 4.56
CA CYS A 67 42.34 17.62 5.37
C CYS A 67 40.89 17.70 5.86
N LEU A 68 40.39 18.87 6.27
CA LEU A 68 38.98 19.03 6.66
C LEU A 68 38.04 18.78 5.50
N ILE A 69 38.36 19.17 4.27
CA ILE A 69 37.56 18.86 3.06
C ILE A 69 37.45 17.35 2.86
N VAL A 70 38.55 16.61 3.04
CA VAL A 70 38.54 15.14 2.92
C VAL A 70 37.65 14.52 3.99
N VAL A 71 37.73 14.98 5.24
CA VAL A 71 36.87 14.49 6.33
C VAL A 71 35.40 14.82 6.04
N GLU A 72 35.11 16.04 5.61
CA GLU A 72 33.77 16.49 5.24
C GLU A 72 33.20 15.66 4.09
N TYR A 73 34.02 15.33 3.08
CA TYR A 73 33.61 14.43 1.99
C TYR A 73 33.16 13.06 2.51
N PHE A 74 33.96 12.43 3.38
CA PHE A 74 33.60 11.13 3.94
C PHE A 74 32.36 11.20 4.86
N CYS A 75 32.22 12.27 5.64
CA CYS A 75 31.02 12.48 6.44
C CYS A 75 29.77 12.65 5.56
N ASN A 76 29.84 13.50 4.54
CA ASN A 76 28.73 13.73 3.62
C ASN A 76 28.41 12.47 2.77
N TYR A 77 29.44 11.69 2.38
CA TYR A 77 29.25 10.40 1.73
C TYR A 77 28.52 9.42 2.66
N PHE A 78 28.92 9.36 3.94
CA PHE A 78 28.27 8.50 4.92
C PHE A 78 26.80 8.88 5.10
N ILE A 79 26.51 10.16 5.30
CA ILE A 79 25.16 10.70 5.44
C ILE A 79 24.34 10.40 4.17
N GLY A 80 24.87 10.76 3.00
CA GLY A 80 24.15 10.62 1.72
C GLY A 80 23.98 9.18 1.24
N TYR A 81 24.75 8.22 1.74
CA TYR A 81 24.65 6.82 1.35
C TYR A 81 24.16 5.93 2.49
N LEU A 82 24.94 5.80 3.56
CA LEU A 82 24.62 4.83 4.64
C LEU A 82 23.43 5.27 5.49
N GLY A 83 23.22 6.57 5.65
CA GLY A 83 22.03 7.10 6.28
C GLY A 83 20.76 6.72 5.50
N HIS A 84 20.76 6.92 4.17
CA HIS A 84 19.64 6.50 3.32
C HIS A 84 19.47 4.98 3.30
N VAL A 85 20.55 4.18 3.30
CA VAL A 85 20.48 2.72 3.41
C VAL A 85 19.78 2.28 4.70
N MET A 86 20.01 2.99 5.81
CA MET A 86 19.26 2.76 7.05
C MET A 86 17.76 2.99 6.83
N GLY A 87 17.38 4.08 6.16
CA GLY A 87 15.98 4.35 5.80
C GLY A 87 15.36 3.21 4.98
N VAL A 88 16.07 2.71 3.96
CA VAL A 88 15.61 1.59 3.12
C VAL A 88 15.38 0.31 3.93
N TYR A 89 16.26 -0.02 4.87
CA TYR A 89 16.07 -1.17 5.75
C TYR A 89 14.87 -1.00 6.69
N MET A 90 14.67 0.20 7.24
CA MET A 90 13.50 0.50 8.06
C MET A 90 12.21 0.41 7.24
N GLU A 91 12.21 0.91 6.00
CA GLU A 91 11.08 0.79 5.07
C GLU A 91 10.73 -0.66 4.77
N ARG A 92 11.75 -1.48 4.51
CA ARG A 92 11.56 -2.93 4.32
C ARG A 92 10.88 -3.57 5.52
N ASP A 93 11.36 -3.28 6.73
CA ASP A 93 10.83 -3.89 7.96
C ASP A 93 9.38 -3.45 8.22
N LEU A 94 9.07 -2.16 8.03
CA LEU A 94 7.72 -1.62 8.10
C LEU A 94 6.79 -2.25 7.06
N ARG A 95 7.26 -2.38 5.82
CA ARG A 95 6.50 -3.00 4.72
C ARG A 95 6.20 -4.46 4.99
N ASN A 96 7.17 -5.22 5.46
CA ASN A 96 6.99 -6.62 5.81
C ASN A 96 6.01 -6.79 6.98
N GLU A 97 6.09 -5.94 8.00
CA GLU A 97 5.16 -5.99 9.14
C GLU A 97 3.73 -5.69 8.68
N LEU A 98 3.53 -4.63 7.89
CA LEU A 98 2.21 -4.25 7.39
C LEU A 98 1.64 -5.31 6.45
N PHE A 99 2.45 -5.84 5.52
CA PHE A 99 2.01 -6.87 4.58
C PHE A 99 1.68 -8.18 5.31
N SER A 100 2.49 -8.58 6.31
CA SER A 100 2.20 -9.74 7.14
C SER A 100 0.91 -9.57 7.95
N HIS A 101 0.61 -8.34 8.36
CA HIS A 101 -0.65 -8.05 9.05
C HIS A 101 -1.83 -8.11 8.09
N TYR A 102 -1.72 -7.57 6.87
CA TYR A 102 -2.76 -7.73 5.84
C TYR A 102 -3.13 -9.19 5.62
N GLN A 103 -2.16 -10.11 5.55
CA GLN A 103 -2.46 -11.54 5.35
C GLN A 103 -3.27 -12.19 6.50
N LYS A 104 -3.37 -11.53 7.65
CA LYS A 104 -4.13 -12.03 8.82
C LYS A 104 -5.55 -11.45 8.90
N LEU A 105 -5.83 -10.37 8.17
CA LEU A 105 -7.13 -9.72 8.22
C LEU A 105 -8.20 -10.54 7.50
N SER A 106 -9.45 -10.42 7.98
CA SER A 106 -10.61 -11.16 7.46
C SER A 106 -11.13 -10.59 6.14
N PHE A 107 -11.96 -11.34 5.44
CA PHE A 107 -12.64 -10.89 4.21
C PHE A 107 -13.45 -9.61 4.42
N ARG A 108 -14.12 -9.45 5.58
CA ARG A 108 -14.84 -8.22 5.93
C ARG A 108 -14.01 -6.97 5.77
N PHE A 109 -12.74 -7.00 6.20
CA PHE A 109 -11.83 -5.88 6.01
C PHE A 109 -11.63 -5.53 4.53
N TYR A 110 -11.43 -6.54 3.69
CA TYR A 110 -11.20 -6.35 2.25
C TYR A 110 -12.43 -5.90 1.48
N ASP A 111 -13.63 -6.31 1.93
CA ASP A 111 -14.90 -5.87 1.33
C ASP A 111 -15.14 -4.37 1.51
N GLU A 112 -14.63 -3.79 2.61
CA GLU A 112 -14.80 -2.38 2.95
C GLU A 112 -13.64 -1.49 2.46
N GLN A 113 -12.53 -2.07 2.00
CA GLN A 113 -11.32 -1.35 1.65
C GLN A 113 -11.06 -1.31 0.15
N ASN A 114 -10.54 -0.19 -0.32
CA ASN A 114 -10.07 -0.06 -1.69
C ASN A 114 -8.61 -0.54 -1.81
N THR A 115 -8.35 -1.52 -2.68
CA THR A 115 -7.01 -2.11 -2.91
C THR A 115 -5.97 -1.04 -3.25
N GLY A 116 -6.33 -0.01 -4.03
CA GLY A 116 -5.42 1.09 -4.37
C GLY A 116 -4.99 1.91 -3.14
N GLN A 117 -5.89 2.08 -2.15
CA GLN A 117 -5.55 2.74 -0.90
C GLN A 117 -4.60 1.89 -0.06
N LEU A 118 -4.83 0.57 0.02
CA LEU A 118 -3.95 -0.36 0.72
C LEU A 118 -2.54 -0.38 0.09
N MET A 119 -2.46 -0.38 -1.24
CA MET A 119 -1.19 -0.26 -1.96
C MET A 119 -0.47 1.06 -1.65
N SER A 120 -1.19 2.19 -1.65
CA SER A 120 -0.60 3.50 -1.31
C SER A 120 -0.04 3.54 0.12
N ARG A 121 -0.67 2.84 1.07
CA ARG A 121 -0.15 2.71 2.45
C ARG A 121 1.16 1.92 2.50
N LEU A 122 1.30 0.85 1.68
CA LEU A 122 2.53 0.04 1.59
C LEU A 122 3.69 0.74 0.86
N THR A 123 3.41 1.76 0.07
CA THR A 123 4.39 2.46 -0.76
C THR A 123 4.59 3.90 -0.31
N ASN A 124 3.66 4.80 -0.63
CA ASN A 124 3.82 6.24 -0.44
C ASN A 124 3.87 6.65 1.04
N ASP A 125 2.98 6.10 1.88
CA ASP A 125 2.92 6.45 3.31
C ASP A 125 4.18 5.96 4.04
N LEU A 126 4.68 4.75 3.71
CA LEU A 126 5.92 4.23 4.30
C LEU A 126 7.15 5.00 3.81
N PHE A 127 7.20 5.37 2.54
CA PHE A 127 8.28 6.22 2.02
C PHE A 127 8.34 7.56 2.78
N SER A 128 7.21 8.26 2.92
CA SER A 128 7.17 9.53 3.68
C SER A 128 7.58 9.36 5.13
N LEU A 129 7.22 8.23 5.73
CA LEU A 129 7.59 7.89 7.10
C LEU A 129 9.11 7.65 7.23
N THR A 130 9.72 6.93 6.29
CA THR A 130 11.16 6.63 6.33
C THR A 130 12.02 7.84 6.02
N GLU A 131 11.56 8.75 5.17
CA GLU A 131 12.18 10.07 4.98
C GLU A 131 12.22 10.85 6.32
N LEU A 132 11.14 10.80 7.11
CA LEU A 132 11.12 11.42 8.44
C LEU A 132 12.10 10.75 9.40
N TYR A 133 12.21 9.41 9.38
CA TYR A 133 13.14 8.68 10.25
C TYR A 133 14.59 9.05 10.00
N HIS A 134 14.97 9.26 8.73
CA HIS A 134 16.33 9.57 8.34
C HIS A 134 16.60 11.09 8.43
N HIS A 135 15.94 11.90 7.61
CA HIS A 135 16.20 13.33 7.51
C HIS A 135 15.75 14.15 8.73
N GLY A 136 14.72 13.69 9.44
CA GLY A 136 14.16 14.43 10.55
C GLY A 136 15.19 14.77 11.64
N PRO A 137 15.82 13.79 12.28
CA PRO A 137 16.84 14.03 13.29
C PRO A 137 18.10 14.72 12.74
N GLU A 138 18.55 14.36 11.54
CA GLU A 138 19.70 14.91 10.85
C GLU A 138 19.57 16.42 10.63
N ASP A 139 18.51 16.87 9.98
CA ASP A 139 18.30 18.27 9.63
C ASP A 139 18.13 19.15 10.88
N ILE A 140 17.50 18.60 11.94
CA ILE A 140 17.41 19.30 13.23
C ILE A 140 18.80 19.48 13.85
N VAL A 141 19.60 18.41 13.93
CA VAL A 141 20.93 18.45 14.56
C VAL A 141 21.85 19.40 13.79
N ILE A 142 21.93 19.28 12.47
CA ILE A 142 22.74 20.17 11.62
C ILE A 142 22.31 21.63 11.79
N SER A 143 20.99 21.90 11.76
CA SER A 143 20.46 23.26 11.88
C SER A 143 20.78 23.88 13.23
N ILE A 144 20.59 23.13 14.33
CA ILE A 144 20.90 23.60 15.70
C ILE A 144 22.38 23.95 15.83
N ILE A 145 23.28 23.05 15.36
CA ILE A 145 24.72 23.27 15.45
C ILE A 145 25.13 24.50 14.63
N LYS A 146 24.64 24.64 13.41
CA LYS A 146 24.96 25.78 12.55
C LYS A 146 24.42 27.09 13.13
N PHE A 147 23.20 27.15 13.62
CA PHE A 147 22.63 28.37 14.22
C PHE A 147 23.33 28.78 15.51
N ILE A 148 23.45 27.87 16.47
CA ILE A 148 24.04 28.15 17.77
C ILE A 148 25.55 28.39 17.60
N GLY A 149 26.21 27.55 16.80
CA GLY A 149 27.64 27.70 16.54
C GLY A 149 28.01 29.02 15.85
N ALA A 150 27.25 29.41 14.81
CA ALA A 150 27.44 30.68 14.15
C ALA A 150 27.18 31.88 15.09
N PHE A 151 26.08 31.82 15.89
CA PHE A 151 25.79 32.86 16.88
C PHE A 151 26.94 33.05 17.89
N ILE A 152 27.42 31.94 18.47
CA ILE A 152 28.54 31.98 19.44
C ILE A 152 29.82 32.56 18.78
N LEU A 153 30.21 32.02 17.62
CA LEU A 153 31.43 32.39 16.95
C LEU A 153 31.43 33.85 16.46
N LEU A 154 30.30 34.31 15.93
CA LEU A 154 30.11 35.70 15.51
C LEU A 154 30.05 36.65 16.71
N SER A 155 29.37 36.25 17.81
CA SER A 155 29.33 37.06 19.04
C SER A 155 30.71 37.23 19.66
N TYR A 156 31.59 36.25 19.50
CA TYR A 156 32.98 36.35 19.95
C TYR A 156 33.79 37.38 19.11
N ILE A 157 33.39 37.67 17.88
CA ILE A 157 34.01 38.71 17.04
C ILE A 157 33.41 40.07 17.39
N ASN A 158 32.10 40.25 17.26
CA ASN A 158 31.41 41.49 17.59
C ASN A 158 29.91 41.25 17.89
N VAL A 159 29.52 41.40 19.14
CA VAL A 159 28.16 41.16 19.62
C VAL A 159 27.12 42.05 18.92
N LYS A 160 27.47 43.36 18.70
CA LYS A 160 26.50 44.31 18.10
C LYS A 160 26.19 43.94 16.66
N LEU A 161 27.21 43.62 15.84
CA LEU A 161 26.99 43.18 14.46
C LEU A 161 26.25 41.85 14.38
N THR A 162 26.56 40.93 15.30
CA THR A 162 25.83 39.64 15.40
C THR A 162 24.36 39.85 15.71
N LEU A 163 24.02 40.72 16.66
CA LEU A 163 22.62 41.03 17.00
C LEU A 163 21.87 41.68 15.83
N ILE A 164 22.51 42.56 15.04
CA ILE A 164 21.92 43.15 13.84
C ILE A 164 21.58 42.05 12.82
N LEU A 165 22.52 41.14 12.57
CA LEU A 165 22.31 40.02 11.65
C LEU A 165 21.16 39.09 12.13
N PHE A 166 21.24 38.66 13.40
CA PHE A 166 20.26 37.77 13.97
C PHE A 166 18.87 38.41 14.16
N ALA A 167 18.76 39.73 14.27
CA ALA A 167 17.49 40.44 14.30
C ALA A 167 16.72 40.35 12.96
N ILE A 168 17.40 40.15 11.83
CA ILE A 168 16.74 39.99 10.52
C ILE A 168 16.20 38.57 10.33
N LEU A 169 16.82 37.55 10.93
CA LEU A 169 16.44 36.13 10.75
C LEU A 169 14.99 35.82 11.16
N PRO A 170 14.43 36.29 12.26
CA PRO A 170 13.03 36.09 12.60
C PRO A 170 12.05 36.61 11.54
N PHE A 171 12.34 37.79 10.94
CA PHE A 171 11.51 38.34 9.86
C PHE A 171 11.60 37.48 8.59
N MET A 172 12.79 37.02 8.24
CA MET A 172 13.02 36.07 7.15
C MET A 172 12.25 34.77 7.42
N PHE A 173 12.30 34.22 8.64
CA PHE A 173 11.59 33.01 9.02
C PHE A 173 10.07 33.19 8.92
N LEU A 174 9.52 34.29 9.46
CA LEU A 174 8.07 34.58 9.39
C LEU A 174 7.60 34.74 7.93
N PHE A 175 8.36 35.45 7.11
CA PHE A 175 8.08 35.58 5.68
C PHE A 175 8.10 34.22 4.99
N ALA A 176 9.15 33.45 5.20
CA ALA A 176 9.33 32.15 4.60
C ALA A 176 8.24 31.16 5.06
N TRP A 177 7.90 31.15 6.34
CA TRP A 177 6.81 30.35 6.89
C TRP A 177 5.45 30.71 6.26
N TYR A 178 5.15 32.01 6.15
CA TYR A 178 3.88 32.48 5.56
C TYR A 178 3.75 32.05 4.10
N TYR A 179 4.77 32.30 3.29
CA TYR A 179 4.73 31.95 1.87
C TYR A 179 4.85 30.44 1.63
N ASN A 180 5.60 29.72 2.44
CA ASN A 180 5.65 28.26 2.40
C ASN A 180 4.26 27.65 2.65
N LYS A 181 3.53 28.13 3.66
CA LYS A 181 2.16 27.69 3.94
C LYS A 181 1.21 27.95 2.75
N LYS A 182 1.32 29.10 2.09
CA LYS A 182 0.52 29.44 0.90
C LYS A 182 0.92 28.57 -0.30
N MET A 183 2.19 28.38 -0.52
CA MET A 183 2.75 27.51 -1.56
C MET A 183 2.27 26.08 -1.41
N LYS A 184 2.35 25.50 -0.21
CA LYS A 184 1.87 24.16 0.10
C LYS A 184 0.38 23.99 -0.20
N LYS A 185 -0.45 24.95 0.24
CA LYS A 185 -1.90 24.93 -0.08
C LYS A 185 -2.15 24.95 -1.59
N ALA A 186 -1.37 25.73 -2.35
CA ALA A 186 -1.49 25.79 -3.80
C ALA A 186 -1.02 24.49 -4.46
N PHE A 187 0.09 23.89 -4.00
CA PHE A 187 0.56 22.59 -4.49
C PHE A 187 -0.43 21.46 -4.20
N LYS A 188 -1.02 21.44 -2.99
CA LYS A 188 -2.07 20.48 -2.65
C LYS A 188 -3.24 20.57 -3.63
N ARG A 189 -3.73 21.80 -3.90
CA ARG A 189 -4.80 22.02 -4.87
C ARG A 189 -4.41 21.61 -6.29
N ASN A 190 -3.15 21.83 -6.67
CA ASN A 190 -2.64 21.35 -7.95
C ASN A 190 -2.63 19.82 -8.04
N LYS A 191 -2.25 19.12 -6.95
CA LYS A 191 -2.29 17.66 -6.86
C LYS A 191 -3.71 17.10 -6.92
N GLU A 192 -4.68 17.80 -6.33
CA GLU A 192 -6.12 17.47 -6.45
C GLU A 192 -6.56 17.58 -7.91
N ARG A 193 -6.18 18.66 -8.63
CA ARG A 193 -6.55 18.86 -10.04
C ARG A 193 -5.91 17.87 -11.00
N ILE A 194 -4.69 17.38 -10.71
CA ILE A 194 -4.11 16.30 -11.51
C ILE A 194 -4.84 14.97 -11.25
N GLY A 195 -5.35 14.77 -10.02
CA GLY A 195 -6.23 13.65 -9.69
C GLY A 195 -7.50 13.66 -10.55
N ASP A 196 -8.19 14.79 -10.63
CA ASP A 196 -9.40 14.97 -11.46
C ASP A 196 -9.11 14.66 -12.96
N ILE A 197 -7.93 15.05 -13.46
CA ILE A 197 -7.50 14.74 -14.84
C ILE A 197 -7.27 13.23 -15.01
N ASN A 198 -6.58 12.59 -14.08
CA ASN A 198 -6.30 11.17 -14.16
C ASN A 198 -7.58 10.33 -14.14
N GLU A 199 -8.53 10.66 -13.25
CA GLU A 199 -9.87 10.06 -13.22
C GLU A 199 -10.57 10.19 -14.58
N ARG A 200 -10.52 11.39 -15.18
CA ARG A 200 -11.14 11.62 -16.50
C ARG A 200 -10.47 10.85 -17.62
N ILE A 201 -9.14 10.75 -17.60
CA ILE A 201 -8.37 9.94 -18.56
C ILE A 201 -8.73 8.47 -18.39
N GLU A 202 -8.78 7.97 -17.18
CA GLU A 202 -9.13 6.58 -16.88
C GLU A 202 -10.53 6.22 -17.37
N ASP A 203 -11.54 7.05 -17.05
CA ASP A 203 -12.91 6.89 -17.54
C ASP A 203 -12.98 6.86 -19.07
N ASN A 204 -12.34 7.83 -19.71
CA ASN A 204 -12.40 7.98 -21.17
C ASN A 204 -11.70 6.82 -21.88
N LEU A 205 -10.48 6.43 -21.42
CA LEU A 205 -9.73 5.34 -22.03
C LEU A 205 -10.37 3.98 -21.76
N SER A 206 -10.91 3.77 -20.57
CA SER A 206 -11.66 2.54 -20.23
C SER A 206 -12.95 2.44 -21.04
N GLY A 207 -13.63 3.58 -21.24
CA GLY A 207 -14.85 3.70 -22.02
C GLY A 207 -14.63 4.00 -23.50
N ILE A 208 -13.42 3.92 -24.06
CA ILE A 208 -13.09 4.40 -25.42
C ILE A 208 -13.97 3.77 -26.50
N ARG A 209 -14.35 2.49 -26.34
CA ARG A 209 -15.26 1.83 -27.27
C ARG A 209 -16.65 2.49 -27.30
N VAL A 210 -17.14 2.93 -26.15
CA VAL A 210 -18.42 3.66 -26.05
C VAL A 210 -18.28 5.03 -26.71
N VAL A 211 -17.23 5.79 -26.39
CA VAL A 211 -16.96 7.09 -27.04
C VAL A 211 -16.98 6.95 -28.54
N LYS A 212 -16.24 5.96 -29.07
CA LYS A 212 -16.15 5.68 -30.52
C LYS A 212 -17.48 5.23 -31.12
N SER A 213 -18.25 4.39 -30.44
CA SER A 213 -19.53 3.89 -30.94
C SER A 213 -20.61 4.96 -31.06
N PHE A 214 -20.51 6.01 -30.24
CA PHE A 214 -21.43 7.15 -30.25
C PHE A 214 -20.87 8.39 -30.96
N ALA A 215 -19.64 8.30 -31.52
CA ALA A 215 -18.96 9.42 -32.23
C ALA A 215 -18.90 10.72 -31.36
N ASN A 216 -18.60 10.57 -30.07
CA ASN A 216 -18.59 11.67 -29.07
C ASN A 216 -17.18 12.17 -28.74
N GLU A 217 -16.20 11.98 -29.64
CA GLU A 217 -14.81 12.35 -29.41
C GLU A 217 -14.64 13.85 -29.14
N ASP A 218 -15.30 14.70 -29.94
CA ASP A 218 -15.18 16.14 -29.79
C ASP A 218 -15.74 16.62 -28.45
N GLN A 219 -16.84 16.03 -27.98
CA GLN A 219 -17.42 16.35 -26.69
C GLN A 219 -16.48 15.95 -25.54
N GLU A 220 -15.82 14.80 -25.65
CA GLU A 220 -14.84 14.36 -24.63
C GLU A 220 -13.57 15.22 -24.64
N LEU A 221 -13.11 15.68 -25.80
CA LEU A 221 -12.02 16.65 -25.94
C LEU A 221 -12.37 17.99 -25.29
N GLU A 222 -13.56 18.52 -25.49
CA GLU A 222 -14.01 19.77 -24.85
C GLU A 222 -14.05 19.63 -23.32
N ARG A 223 -14.57 18.52 -22.82
CA ARG A 223 -14.62 18.22 -21.38
C ARG A 223 -13.21 18.11 -20.78
N PHE A 224 -12.31 17.44 -21.49
CA PHE A 224 -10.91 17.30 -21.06
C PHE A 224 -10.21 18.66 -21.05
N ASP A 225 -10.36 19.49 -22.08
CA ASP A 225 -9.74 20.82 -22.15
C ASP A 225 -10.20 21.73 -21.02
N LYS A 226 -11.49 21.69 -20.67
CA LYS A 226 -12.03 22.43 -19.53
C LYS A 226 -11.35 22.01 -18.20
N GLN A 227 -11.20 20.72 -17.95
CA GLN A 227 -10.50 20.24 -16.75
C GLN A 227 -9.00 20.61 -16.76
N ASN A 228 -8.36 20.47 -17.93
CA ASN A 228 -6.98 20.88 -18.13
C ASN A 228 -6.79 22.39 -17.87
N GLY A 229 -7.75 23.23 -18.27
CA GLY A 229 -7.80 24.65 -17.92
C GLY A 229 -7.82 24.92 -16.40
N HIS A 230 -8.57 24.14 -15.65
CA HIS A 230 -8.57 24.23 -14.18
C HIS A 230 -7.22 23.84 -13.57
N TYR A 231 -6.58 22.78 -14.08
CA TYR A 231 -5.23 22.39 -13.70
C TYR A 231 -4.21 23.49 -14.00
N VAL A 232 -4.21 24.04 -15.21
CA VAL A 232 -3.32 25.13 -15.61
C VAL A 232 -3.45 26.32 -14.66
N SER A 233 -4.67 26.69 -14.28
CA SER A 233 -4.94 27.77 -13.34
C SER A 233 -4.38 27.47 -11.93
N ALA A 234 -4.57 26.24 -11.44
CA ALA A 234 -4.01 25.79 -10.16
C ALA A 234 -2.47 25.77 -10.19
N LYS A 235 -1.89 25.29 -11.30
CA LYS A 235 -0.43 25.23 -11.51
C LYS A 235 0.20 26.63 -11.55
N LYS A 236 -0.42 27.57 -12.28
CA LYS A 236 0.00 28.99 -12.30
C LYS A 236 0.03 29.58 -10.88
N ASN A 237 -1.01 29.33 -10.09
CA ASN A 237 -1.07 29.79 -8.70
C ASN A 237 0.02 29.16 -7.82
N SER A 238 0.35 27.90 -8.04
CA SER A 238 1.46 27.23 -7.34
C SER A 238 2.79 27.91 -7.64
N TYR A 239 3.07 28.17 -8.91
CA TYR A 239 4.30 28.87 -9.33
C TYR A 239 4.35 30.32 -8.86
N TYR A 240 3.22 31.00 -8.75
CA TYR A 240 3.16 32.35 -8.19
C TYR A 240 3.65 32.38 -6.72
N TYR A 241 3.17 31.48 -5.88
CA TYR A 241 3.63 31.42 -4.50
C TYR A 241 5.06 30.91 -4.38
N MET A 242 5.47 29.95 -5.21
CA MET A 242 6.86 29.46 -5.27
C MET A 242 7.82 30.58 -5.67
N GLY A 243 7.48 31.37 -6.69
CA GLY A 243 8.26 32.50 -7.14
C GLY A 243 8.43 33.56 -6.03
N ARG A 244 7.35 33.89 -5.31
CA ARG A 244 7.40 34.83 -4.16
C ARG A 244 8.24 34.29 -3.01
N TYR A 245 8.10 33.01 -2.68
CA TYR A 245 8.90 32.34 -1.65
C TYR A 245 10.39 32.44 -1.98
N ASN A 246 10.80 32.02 -3.16
CA ASN A 246 12.20 32.01 -3.57
C ASN A 246 12.79 33.44 -3.71
N ALA A 247 12.04 34.34 -4.37
CA ALA A 247 12.47 35.72 -4.51
C ALA A 247 12.63 36.42 -3.15
N GLY A 248 11.69 36.17 -2.21
CA GLY A 248 11.79 36.73 -0.87
C GLY A 248 12.96 36.19 -0.07
N LEU A 249 13.21 34.86 -0.09
CA LEU A 249 14.41 34.29 0.56
C LEU A 249 15.69 34.87 0.00
N THR A 250 15.81 35.01 -1.32
CA THR A 250 16.96 35.64 -1.97
C THR A 250 17.10 37.11 -1.55
N SER A 251 15.97 37.84 -1.50
CA SER A 251 15.99 39.27 -1.06
C SER A 251 16.42 39.42 0.40
N PHE A 252 15.94 38.56 1.32
CA PHE A 252 16.39 38.56 2.71
C PHE A 252 17.88 38.21 2.84
N THR A 253 18.37 37.25 2.05
CA THR A 253 19.80 36.91 1.97
C THR A 253 20.61 38.10 1.55
N SER A 254 20.20 38.83 0.50
CA SER A 254 20.85 40.05 0.03
C SER A 254 20.78 41.15 1.08
N LEU A 255 19.63 41.31 1.76
CA LEU A 255 19.46 42.29 2.85
C LEU A 255 20.45 42.02 4.00
N ILE A 256 20.56 40.76 4.43
CA ILE A 256 21.52 40.34 5.47
C ILE A 256 22.95 40.68 5.01
N THR A 257 23.31 40.30 3.79
CA THR A 257 24.66 40.56 3.23
C THR A 257 24.95 42.05 3.17
N VAL A 258 24.04 42.87 2.63
CA VAL A 258 24.19 44.32 2.55
C VAL A 258 24.26 44.94 3.95
N SER A 259 23.43 44.46 4.89
CA SER A 259 23.49 44.93 6.29
C SER A 259 24.82 44.62 6.94
N VAL A 260 25.38 43.44 6.74
CA VAL A 260 26.72 43.06 7.25
C VAL A 260 27.79 43.93 6.63
N ILE A 261 27.74 44.20 5.33
CA ILE A 261 28.72 45.10 4.66
C ILE A 261 28.57 46.51 5.21
N PHE A 262 27.37 47.07 5.26
CA PHE A 262 27.13 48.44 5.68
C PHE A 262 27.55 48.69 7.14
N PHE A 263 26.96 47.93 8.06
CA PHE A 263 27.26 48.07 9.49
C PHE A 263 28.66 47.60 9.82
N GLY A 264 29.17 46.58 9.14
CA GLY A 264 30.54 46.12 9.28
C GLY A 264 31.55 47.17 8.88
N THR A 265 31.33 47.88 7.76
CA THR A 265 32.19 49.00 7.33
C THR A 265 32.15 50.15 8.34
N LEU A 266 30.97 50.47 8.89
CA LEU A 266 30.86 51.47 9.97
C LEU A 266 31.66 51.05 11.21
N PHE A 267 31.56 49.77 11.64
CA PHE A 267 32.29 49.27 12.80
C PHE A 267 33.81 49.19 12.55
N ILE A 268 34.25 48.99 11.28
CA ILE A 268 35.67 49.13 10.89
C ILE A 268 36.12 50.57 11.06
N SER A 269 35.32 51.54 10.59
CA SER A 269 35.68 52.97 10.71
C SER A 269 35.76 53.42 12.17
N TYR A 270 35.02 52.81 13.08
CA TYR A 270 35.10 53.03 14.53
C TYR A 270 36.18 52.18 15.22
N GLY A 271 36.97 51.40 14.49
CA GLY A 271 38.04 50.57 15.05
C GLY A 271 37.54 49.38 15.87
N SER A 272 36.23 49.03 15.78
CA SER A 272 35.61 47.95 16.58
C SER A 272 35.83 46.56 16.00
N ILE A 273 36.05 46.44 14.69
CA ILE A 273 36.39 45.23 13.92
C ILE A 273 37.36 45.57 12.81
N ASN A 274 37.97 44.57 12.21
CA ASN A 274 38.85 44.72 11.05
C ASN A 274 38.24 44.07 9.78
N VAL A 275 38.93 44.19 8.64
CA VAL A 275 38.47 43.65 7.35
C VAL A 275 38.38 42.13 7.39
N ALA A 276 39.26 41.43 8.09
CA ALA A 276 39.23 39.99 8.24
C ALA A 276 37.98 39.53 9.03
N ASP A 277 37.56 40.35 10.01
CA ASP A 277 36.29 40.11 10.75
C ASP A 277 35.08 40.21 9.83
N LEU A 278 35.06 41.25 8.97
CA LEU A 278 33.99 41.43 7.98
C LEU A 278 33.89 40.24 7.00
N ILE A 279 35.03 39.77 6.50
CA ILE A 279 35.09 38.58 5.63
C ILE A 279 34.51 37.36 6.36
N ALA A 280 34.87 37.14 7.63
CA ALA A 280 34.33 36.04 8.43
C ALA A 280 32.81 36.15 8.57
N PHE A 281 32.26 37.35 8.86
CA PHE A 281 30.82 37.57 8.92
C PHE A 281 30.12 37.20 7.60
N LEU A 282 30.64 37.61 6.45
CA LEU A 282 30.09 37.29 5.13
C LEU A 282 30.10 35.80 4.84
N LEU A 283 31.14 35.07 5.22
CA LEU A 283 31.21 33.61 5.09
C LEU A 283 30.21 32.91 6.01
N TYR A 284 29.97 33.39 7.23
CA TYR A 284 28.96 32.83 8.12
C TYR A 284 27.54 33.10 7.63
N VAL A 285 27.26 34.21 6.95
CA VAL A 285 25.91 34.49 6.39
C VAL A 285 25.49 33.40 5.42
N THR A 286 26.39 32.94 4.54
CA THR A 286 26.08 31.87 3.59
C THR A 286 25.71 30.56 4.30
N ASN A 287 26.36 30.26 5.44
CA ASN A 287 26.12 29.04 6.23
C ASN A 287 24.81 29.07 7.05
N LEU A 288 24.18 30.24 7.24
CA LEU A 288 22.93 30.38 8.00
C LEU A 288 21.66 30.23 7.16
N ILE A 289 21.77 30.31 5.83
CA ILE A 289 20.58 30.26 4.95
C ILE A 289 20.04 28.86 4.81
N ASP A 290 20.91 27.86 4.60
CA ASP A 290 20.49 26.46 4.42
C ASP A 290 19.73 25.89 5.63
N PRO A 291 20.15 26.11 6.89
CA PRO A 291 19.37 25.71 8.05
C PRO A 291 17.94 26.27 8.09
N VAL A 292 17.73 27.53 7.62
CA VAL A 292 16.36 28.09 7.56
C VAL A 292 15.50 27.30 6.57
N LYS A 293 16.04 27.01 5.39
CA LYS A 293 15.32 26.19 4.38
C LYS A 293 15.04 24.78 4.90
N LYS A 294 16.04 24.14 5.52
CA LYS A 294 15.91 22.79 6.09
C LYS A 294 14.82 22.72 7.17
N LEU A 295 14.80 23.66 8.11
CA LEU A 295 13.76 23.71 9.16
C LEU A 295 12.34 23.93 8.62
N LEU A 296 12.20 24.68 7.52
CA LEU A 296 10.91 24.87 6.86
C LEU A 296 10.44 23.59 6.14
N ASN A 297 11.35 22.89 5.46
CA ASN A 297 11.06 21.62 4.79
C ASN A 297 10.79 20.51 5.80
N PHE A 298 11.55 20.47 6.91
CA PHE A 298 11.31 19.54 8.00
C PHE A 298 9.88 19.57 8.52
N THR A 299 9.26 20.76 8.62
CA THR A 299 7.86 20.85 9.07
C THR A 299 6.91 20.05 8.17
N GLU A 300 7.17 19.98 6.88
CA GLU A 300 6.39 19.20 5.92
C GLU A 300 6.65 17.70 6.06
N GLN A 301 7.93 17.32 5.99
CA GLN A 301 8.33 15.92 6.17
C GLN A 301 7.81 15.35 7.49
N PHE A 302 7.87 16.14 8.56
CA PHE A 302 7.32 15.75 9.86
C PHE A 302 5.82 15.50 9.78
N GLN A 303 5.05 16.40 9.15
CA GLN A 303 3.60 16.24 9.03
C GLN A 303 3.23 15.05 8.13
N GLU A 304 3.91 14.88 6.99
CA GLU A 304 3.68 13.76 6.07
C GLU A 304 4.09 12.42 6.70
N GLY A 305 5.26 12.37 7.33
CA GLY A 305 5.75 11.17 7.99
C GLY A 305 4.88 10.76 9.19
N VAL A 306 4.44 11.72 10.02
CA VAL A 306 3.52 11.44 11.14
C VAL A 306 2.17 10.95 10.61
N THR A 307 1.64 11.57 9.55
CA THR A 307 0.37 11.12 8.94
C THR A 307 0.52 9.72 8.36
N GLY A 308 1.64 9.42 7.68
CA GLY A 308 1.95 8.07 7.20
C GLY A 308 2.02 7.06 8.36
N PHE A 309 2.67 7.44 9.45
CA PHE A 309 2.73 6.60 10.66
C PHE A 309 1.36 6.38 11.31
N GLU A 310 0.52 7.40 11.38
CA GLU A 310 -0.84 7.25 11.92
C GLU A 310 -1.66 6.27 11.09
N ARG A 311 -1.62 6.37 9.75
CA ARG A 311 -2.30 5.45 8.83
C ARG A 311 -1.74 4.02 8.90
N PHE A 312 -0.43 3.88 9.08
CA PHE A 312 0.23 2.61 9.32
C PHE A 312 -0.27 1.95 10.61
N MET A 313 -0.34 2.72 11.70
CA MET A 313 -0.83 2.23 12.99
C MET A 313 -2.33 1.93 12.97
N GLU A 314 -3.14 2.71 12.26
CA GLU A 314 -4.57 2.43 12.07
C GLU A 314 -4.81 1.00 11.58
N ILE A 315 -4.00 0.53 10.64
CA ILE A 315 -4.13 -0.84 10.13
C ILE A 315 -3.59 -1.87 11.12
N LEU A 316 -2.42 -1.63 11.71
CA LEU A 316 -1.82 -2.58 12.65
C LEU A 316 -2.64 -2.78 13.94
N GLU A 317 -3.44 -1.79 14.30
CA GLU A 317 -4.32 -1.84 15.47
C GLU A 317 -5.66 -2.54 15.18
N ILE A 318 -5.95 -2.88 13.92
CA ILE A 318 -7.12 -3.69 13.57
C ILE A 318 -6.84 -5.12 13.99
N GLU A 319 -7.58 -5.61 14.96
CA GLU A 319 -7.54 -7.01 15.32
C GLU A 319 -8.28 -7.84 14.28
N PRO A 320 -7.70 -8.94 13.76
CA PRO A 320 -8.43 -9.82 12.85
C PRO A 320 -9.69 -10.37 13.54
N ASP A 321 -10.85 -10.19 12.91
CA ASP A 321 -12.14 -10.67 13.44
C ASP A 321 -12.15 -12.20 13.63
N ILE A 322 -11.44 -12.91 12.74
CA ILE A 322 -11.39 -14.36 12.71
C ILE A 322 -9.96 -14.79 13.07
N GLN A 323 -9.82 -15.42 14.23
CA GLN A 323 -8.54 -15.92 14.75
C GLN A 323 -8.70 -17.38 15.20
N ASP A 324 -7.60 -18.12 15.13
CA ASP A 324 -7.57 -19.45 15.70
C ASP A 324 -7.62 -19.38 17.21
N THR A 325 -8.48 -20.19 17.83
CA THR A 325 -8.50 -20.32 19.28
C THR A 325 -7.22 -20.99 19.76
N LYS A 326 -6.84 -20.77 21.02
CA LYS A 326 -5.61 -21.39 21.59
C LYS A 326 -5.63 -22.92 21.51
N ASN A 327 -6.80 -23.52 21.52
CA ASN A 327 -7.01 -24.97 21.49
C ASN A 327 -7.53 -25.45 20.13
N ALA A 328 -7.37 -24.64 19.06
CA ALA A 328 -7.83 -25.02 17.73
C ALA A 328 -7.15 -26.32 17.26
N VAL A 329 -7.99 -27.26 16.80
CA VAL A 329 -7.54 -28.59 16.35
C VAL A 329 -7.11 -28.57 14.88
N VAL A 330 -6.22 -29.49 14.52
CA VAL A 330 -5.87 -29.79 13.13
C VAL A 330 -6.70 -31.00 12.70
N LEU A 331 -7.41 -30.89 11.59
CA LEU A 331 -8.13 -32.02 11.01
C LEU A 331 -7.12 -33.02 10.42
N GLN A 332 -7.17 -34.28 10.87
CA GLN A 332 -6.26 -35.32 10.37
C GLN A 332 -6.89 -36.13 9.22
N HIS A 333 -8.17 -36.43 9.34
CA HIS A 333 -8.94 -37.14 8.32
C HIS A 333 -10.32 -36.51 8.25
N VAL A 334 -10.73 -36.07 7.05
CA VAL A 334 -12.01 -35.40 6.84
C VAL A 334 -12.89 -36.27 5.96
N GLU A 335 -14.00 -36.75 6.54
CA GLU A 335 -15.01 -37.49 5.81
C GLU A 335 -15.87 -36.56 4.95
N GLY A 336 -16.05 -35.32 5.42
CA GLY A 336 -16.79 -34.29 4.71
C GLY A 336 -18.26 -34.17 5.08
N ASN A 337 -18.68 -34.59 6.28
CA ASN A 337 -19.98 -34.20 6.81
C ASN A 337 -19.99 -32.71 7.13
N VAL A 338 -20.96 -31.96 6.64
CA VAL A 338 -21.10 -30.51 6.92
C VAL A 338 -22.49 -30.25 7.47
N MET A 339 -22.54 -29.69 8.69
CA MET A 339 -23.80 -29.42 9.38
C MET A 339 -23.93 -27.93 9.71
N PHE A 340 -25.09 -27.36 9.36
CA PHE A 340 -25.53 -26.04 9.80
C PHE A 340 -26.56 -26.23 10.90
N ASP A 341 -26.26 -25.79 12.10
CA ASP A 341 -27.11 -25.94 13.27
C ASP A 341 -27.60 -24.55 13.72
N HIS A 342 -28.87 -24.24 13.41
CA HIS A 342 -29.56 -22.98 13.71
C HIS A 342 -28.78 -21.74 13.28
N VAL A 343 -28.12 -21.75 12.11
CA VAL A 343 -27.23 -20.71 11.62
C VAL A 343 -28.01 -19.50 11.16
N SER A 344 -27.67 -18.34 11.73
CA SER A 344 -28.09 -17.03 11.22
C SER A 344 -26.86 -16.14 11.02
N PHE A 345 -26.88 -15.34 9.94
CA PHE A 345 -25.74 -14.48 9.58
C PHE A 345 -26.18 -13.13 9.06
N ARG A 346 -25.41 -12.07 9.43
CA ARG A 346 -25.45 -10.73 8.86
C ARG A 346 -24.04 -10.19 8.71
N TYR A 347 -23.78 -9.37 7.69
CA TYR A 347 -22.44 -8.84 7.42
C TYR A 347 -21.97 -7.81 8.46
N ASN A 348 -22.90 -7.00 9.00
CA ASN A 348 -22.61 -6.07 10.08
C ASN A 348 -23.83 -5.96 11.03
N GLU A 349 -23.64 -5.35 12.19
CA GLU A 349 -24.70 -5.26 13.23
C GLU A 349 -25.91 -4.43 12.80
N GLN A 350 -25.75 -3.53 11.84
CA GLN A 350 -26.79 -2.61 11.39
C GLN A 350 -27.60 -3.15 10.21
N THR A 351 -27.12 -4.22 9.55
CA THR A 351 -27.82 -4.84 8.42
C THR A 351 -28.80 -5.92 8.88
N PRO A 352 -29.89 -6.16 8.11
CA PRO A 352 -30.76 -7.30 8.35
C PRO A 352 -30.00 -8.63 8.21
N TYR A 353 -30.55 -9.68 8.79
CA TYR A 353 -30.02 -11.03 8.59
C TYR A 353 -30.17 -11.43 7.12
N VAL A 354 -29.06 -11.91 6.54
CA VAL A 354 -29.02 -12.49 5.19
C VAL A 354 -29.37 -13.97 5.25
N LEU A 355 -28.98 -14.68 6.32
CA LEU A 355 -29.33 -16.05 6.59
C LEU A 355 -30.10 -16.11 7.91
N ASN A 356 -31.25 -16.78 7.91
CA ASN A 356 -32.12 -16.91 9.07
C ASN A 356 -32.34 -18.38 9.41
N ASN A 357 -31.88 -18.79 10.60
CA ASN A 357 -32.13 -20.09 11.20
C ASN A 357 -31.95 -21.28 10.23
N ILE A 358 -30.82 -21.31 9.52
CA ILE A 358 -30.48 -22.36 8.59
C ILE A 358 -30.19 -23.66 9.36
N ASN A 359 -30.90 -24.72 9.03
CA ASN A 359 -30.68 -26.08 9.53
C ASN A 359 -30.48 -27.00 8.33
N LEU A 360 -29.30 -27.59 8.20
CA LEU A 360 -28.95 -28.47 7.08
C LEU A 360 -27.87 -29.45 7.54
N ASP A 361 -28.05 -30.71 7.30
CA ASP A 361 -27.08 -31.78 7.56
C ASP A 361 -26.75 -32.48 6.24
N VAL A 362 -25.51 -32.30 5.78
CA VAL A 362 -24.97 -32.80 4.51
C VAL A 362 -24.04 -33.95 4.78
N LYS A 363 -24.37 -35.13 4.28
CA LYS A 363 -23.56 -36.33 4.48
C LYS A 363 -22.33 -36.36 3.56
N PRO A 364 -21.29 -37.11 3.95
CA PRO A 364 -20.11 -37.30 3.08
C PRO A 364 -20.51 -37.78 1.68
N GLY A 365 -19.92 -37.16 0.65
CA GLY A 365 -20.17 -37.48 -0.74
C GLY A 365 -21.49 -37.00 -1.32
N GLU A 366 -22.31 -36.25 -0.58
CA GLU A 366 -23.53 -35.64 -1.11
C GLU A 366 -23.23 -34.44 -2.04
N TYR A 367 -24.07 -34.36 -3.08
CA TYR A 367 -24.05 -33.23 -4.03
C TYR A 367 -25.31 -32.37 -3.82
N ILE A 368 -25.12 -31.15 -3.27
CA ILE A 368 -26.19 -30.23 -2.90
C ILE A 368 -26.19 -28.99 -3.77
N ALA A 369 -27.36 -28.62 -4.31
CA ALA A 369 -27.56 -27.41 -5.06
C ALA A 369 -28.36 -26.37 -4.27
N PHE A 370 -27.81 -25.16 -4.09
CA PHE A 370 -28.56 -24.02 -3.57
C PHE A 370 -29.23 -23.24 -4.71
N VAL A 371 -30.54 -23.06 -4.62
CA VAL A 371 -31.39 -22.36 -5.57
C VAL A 371 -32.14 -21.23 -4.85
N GLY A 372 -32.38 -20.11 -5.51
CA GLY A 372 -33.10 -18.96 -4.94
C GLY A 372 -32.86 -17.70 -5.74
N SER A 373 -33.60 -16.63 -5.43
CA SER A 373 -33.44 -15.33 -6.06
C SER A 373 -32.02 -14.73 -5.85
N SER A 374 -31.63 -13.79 -6.70
CA SER A 374 -30.35 -13.11 -6.50
C SER A 374 -30.35 -12.33 -5.17
N GLY A 375 -29.23 -12.36 -4.44
CA GLY A 375 -29.08 -11.67 -3.15
C GLY A 375 -29.66 -12.41 -1.94
N VAL A 376 -30.26 -13.59 -2.08
CA VAL A 376 -30.90 -14.33 -0.97
C VAL A 376 -29.89 -15.00 -0.01
N GLY A 377 -28.58 -14.94 -0.30
CA GLY A 377 -27.57 -15.50 0.59
C GLY A 377 -26.92 -16.83 0.15
N LYS A 378 -27.09 -17.26 -1.10
CA LYS A 378 -26.48 -18.51 -1.62
C LYS A 378 -24.93 -18.52 -1.48
N THR A 379 -24.27 -17.48 -1.94
CA THR A 379 -22.80 -17.32 -1.79
C THR A 379 -22.40 -17.17 -0.32
N THR A 380 -23.26 -16.52 0.46
CA THR A 380 -23.03 -16.31 1.89
C THR A 380 -23.00 -17.62 2.68
N ILE A 381 -23.95 -18.53 2.44
CA ILE A 381 -23.97 -19.83 3.15
C ILE A 381 -22.72 -20.66 2.83
N CYS A 382 -22.30 -20.66 1.56
CA CYS A 382 -21.05 -21.31 1.14
C CYS A 382 -19.79 -20.69 1.75
N SER A 383 -19.79 -19.36 1.99
CA SER A 383 -18.66 -18.66 2.57
C SER A 383 -18.46 -18.90 4.08
N LEU A 384 -19.48 -19.43 4.77
CA LEU A 384 -19.39 -19.83 6.18
C LEU A 384 -18.64 -21.15 6.36
N ILE A 385 -18.65 -22.06 5.38
CA ILE A 385 -17.98 -23.37 5.46
C ILE A 385 -16.45 -23.21 5.61
N PRO A 386 -15.72 -22.44 4.76
CA PRO A 386 -14.29 -22.20 4.90
C PRO A 386 -13.96 -21.14 5.98
N ARG A 387 -14.97 -20.71 6.74
CA ARG A 387 -14.83 -19.67 7.77
C ARG A 387 -14.22 -18.38 7.19
N PHE A 388 -14.71 -17.93 6.02
CA PHE A 388 -14.41 -16.59 5.50
C PHE A 388 -15.17 -15.51 6.28
N TYR A 389 -16.35 -15.90 6.77
CA TYR A 389 -17.16 -15.18 7.76
C TYR A 389 -17.58 -16.15 8.85
N GLU A 390 -17.98 -15.64 10.01
CA GLU A 390 -18.48 -16.44 11.11
C GLU A 390 -19.99 -16.24 11.29
N ALA A 391 -20.70 -17.33 11.55
CA ALA A 391 -22.11 -17.28 11.89
C ALA A 391 -22.36 -16.33 13.07
N THR A 392 -23.37 -15.44 12.92
CA THR A 392 -23.79 -14.53 13.99
C THR A 392 -24.48 -15.30 15.12
N LYS A 393 -25.25 -16.33 14.77
CA LYS A 393 -25.90 -17.28 15.69
C LYS A 393 -25.77 -18.68 15.11
N GLY A 394 -25.86 -19.70 15.99
CA GLY A 394 -25.74 -21.09 15.60
C GLY A 394 -24.31 -21.51 15.28
N ASN A 395 -24.13 -22.70 14.76
CA ASN A 395 -22.85 -23.33 14.52
C ASN A 395 -22.78 -23.96 13.13
N VAL A 396 -21.60 -23.85 12.50
CA VAL A 396 -21.24 -24.66 11.33
C VAL A 396 -20.24 -25.71 11.81
N LEU A 397 -20.54 -26.98 11.51
CA LEU A 397 -19.70 -28.08 11.92
C LEU A 397 -19.20 -28.86 10.70
N ILE A 398 -17.97 -29.35 10.79
CA ILE A 398 -17.38 -30.29 9.84
C ILE A 398 -16.99 -31.54 10.64
N ASP A 399 -17.53 -32.69 10.23
CA ASP A 399 -17.37 -33.99 10.92
C ASP A 399 -17.63 -33.87 12.44
N GLY A 400 -18.66 -33.08 12.80
CA GLY A 400 -19.08 -32.86 14.18
C GLY A 400 -18.26 -31.85 14.95
N ILE A 401 -17.20 -31.28 14.38
CA ILE A 401 -16.35 -30.26 15.01
C ILE A 401 -16.74 -28.85 14.51
N ASN A 402 -16.97 -27.92 15.44
CA ASN A 402 -17.29 -26.54 15.07
C ASN A 402 -16.13 -25.90 14.32
N VAL A 403 -16.40 -25.25 13.17
CA VAL A 403 -15.37 -24.57 12.37
C VAL A 403 -14.58 -23.52 13.14
N LYS A 404 -15.14 -22.95 14.22
CA LYS A 404 -14.47 -22.01 15.13
C LYS A 404 -13.36 -22.66 15.96
N GLU A 405 -13.43 -23.97 16.16
CA GLU A 405 -12.49 -24.77 16.94
C GLU A 405 -11.41 -25.44 16.07
N ILE A 406 -11.51 -25.29 14.75
CA ILE A 406 -10.57 -25.83 13.77
C ILE A 406 -9.56 -24.73 13.38
N LYS A 407 -8.26 -25.10 13.24
CA LYS A 407 -7.27 -24.18 12.67
C LYS A 407 -7.67 -23.80 11.24
N GLN A 408 -7.70 -22.50 10.95
CA GLN A 408 -8.13 -21.97 9.64
C GLN A 408 -7.36 -22.61 8.46
N GLN A 409 -6.05 -22.80 8.63
CA GLN A 409 -5.22 -23.43 7.61
C GLN A 409 -5.72 -24.86 7.33
N SER A 410 -5.86 -25.69 8.37
CA SER A 410 -6.30 -27.06 8.23
C SER A 410 -7.72 -27.16 7.67
N LEU A 411 -8.63 -26.26 8.10
CA LEU A 411 -9.99 -26.16 7.55
C LEU A 411 -9.96 -25.90 6.05
N ARG A 412 -9.21 -24.88 5.63
CA ARG A 412 -9.15 -24.45 4.23
C ARG A 412 -8.38 -25.40 3.33
N GLU A 413 -7.40 -26.15 3.86
CA GLU A 413 -6.71 -27.22 3.13
C GLU A 413 -7.69 -28.31 2.68
N ASN A 414 -8.72 -28.60 3.45
CA ASN A 414 -9.73 -29.63 3.18
C ASN A 414 -10.94 -29.12 2.36
N ILE A 415 -10.94 -27.88 1.92
CA ILE A 415 -12.04 -27.29 1.14
C ILE A 415 -11.50 -26.75 -0.19
N GLY A 416 -12.06 -27.17 -1.31
CA GLY A 416 -11.77 -26.64 -2.64
C GLY A 416 -12.88 -25.71 -3.12
N ILE A 417 -12.52 -24.56 -3.66
CA ILE A 417 -13.49 -23.57 -4.14
C ILE A 417 -13.21 -23.26 -5.60
N VAL A 418 -14.23 -23.42 -6.44
CA VAL A 418 -14.24 -22.95 -7.83
C VAL A 418 -15.13 -21.73 -7.89
N GLN A 419 -14.53 -20.56 -8.08
CA GLN A 419 -15.24 -19.28 -8.06
C GLN A 419 -15.79 -18.92 -9.44
N GLN A 420 -16.83 -18.07 -9.48
CA GLN A 420 -17.40 -17.48 -10.68
C GLN A 420 -16.35 -16.65 -11.44
N ASP A 421 -15.74 -15.70 -10.76
CA ASP A 421 -14.67 -14.85 -11.29
C ASP A 421 -13.30 -15.47 -10.98
N VAL A 422 -12.73 -16.15 -11.97
CA VAL A 422 -11.43 -16.80 -11.80
C VAL A 422 -10.31 -15.77 -11.77
N TYR A 423 -9.57 -15.78 -10.66
CA TYR A 423 -8.36 -14.99 -10.53
C TYR A 423 -7.11 -15.82 -10.85
N LEU A 424 -6.38 -15.42 -11.90
CA LEU A 424 -5.07 -15.97 -12.21
C LEU A 424 -3.99 -14.95 -11.81
N PHE A 425 -2.97 -15.44 -11.10
CA PHE A 425 -1.81 -14.64 -10.78
C PHE A 425 -0.93 -14.43 -12.02
N THR A 426 -0.19 -13.34 -12.05
CA THR A 426 0.86 -13.13 -13.05
C THR A 426 1.92 -14.22 -12.91
N GLY A 427 2.29 -14.84 -14.01
CA GLY A 427 3.19 -15.99 -14.09
C GLY A 427 2.69 -17.01 -15.10
N THR A 428 3.29 -18.16 -15.12
CA THR A 428 2.98 -19.22 -16.09
C THR A 428 1.68 -19.96 -15.75
N ILE A 429 1.14 -20.70 -16.73
CA ILE A 429 0.00 -21.61 -16.48
C ILE A 429 0.41 -22.68 -15.47
N MET A 430 1.64 -23.21 -15.57
CA MET A 430 2.20 -24.18 -14.63
C MET A 430 2.13 -23.65 -13.18
N ASP A 431 2.64 -22.43 -12.93
CA ASP A 431 2.63 -21.80 -11.60
C ASP A 431 1.21 -21.62 -11.08
N ASN A 432 0.30 -21.21 -11.97
CA ASN A 432 -1.08 -20.99 -11.63
C ASN A 432 -1.81 -22.28 -11.21
N ILE A 433 -1.54 -23.43 -11.83
CA ILE A 433 -2.10 -24.72 -11.42
C ILE A 433 -1.41 -25.21 -10.15
N ARG A 434 -0.06 -25.10 -10.05
CA ARG A 434 0.73 -25.49 -8.88
C ARG A 434 0.33 -24.72 -7.61
N TYR A 435 -0.34 -23.58 -7.75
CA TYR A 435 -0.90 -22.86 -6.60
C TYR A 435 -1.86 -23.70 -5.75
N GLY A 436 -2.45 -24.75 -6.30
CA GLY A 436 -3.27 -25.72 -5.57
C GLY A 436 -2.49 -26.59 -4.58
N ASN A 437 -1.22 -26.91 -4.91
CA ASN A 437 -0.26 -27.61 -4.05
C ASN A 437 1.16 -27.21 -4.50
N LEU A 438 1.82 -26.37 -3.70
CA LEU A 438 3.12 -25.76 -4.04
C LEU A 438 4.26 -26.79 -4.11
N GLU A 439 4.11 -27.95 -3.46
CA GLU A 439 5.11 -29.02 -3.45
C GLU A 439 4.92 -30.04 -4.61
N ALA A 440 3.90 -29.84 -5.44
CA ALA A 440 3.58 -30.79 -6.52
C ALA A 440 4.63 -30.76 -7.64
N SER A 441 4.93 -31.95 -8.16
CA SER A 441 5.79 -32.12 -9.34
C SER A 441 5.09 -31.64 -10.62
N ASP A 442 5.87 -31.44 -11.69
CA ASP A 442 5.34 -31.05 -13.00
C ASP A 442 4.36 -32.10 -13.54
N GLU A 443 4.66 -33.38 -13.33
CA GLU A 443 3.82 -34.49 -13.74
C GLU A 443 2.46 -34.46 -13.03
N GLU A 444 2.42 -34.18 -11.72
CA GLU A 444 1.18 -34.05 -10.95
C GLU A 444 0.34 -32.86 -11.42
N VAL A 445 0.99 -31.74 -11.76
CA VAL A 445 0.34 -30.55 -12.34
C VAL A 445 -0.29 -30.89 -13.70
N ILE A 446 0.46 -31.60 -14.57
CA ILE A 446 -0.03 -32.02 -15.89
C ILE A 446 -1.21 -32.99 -15.76
N GLU A 447 -1.15 -33.95 -14.83
CA GLU A 447 -2.26 -34.88 -14.57
C GLU A 447 -3.51 -34.17 -14.04
N ALA A 448 -3.34 -33.18 -13.16
CA ALA A 448 -4.45 -32.34 -12.71
C ALA A 448 -5.07 -31.54 -13.86
N ALA A 449 -4.24 -31.02 -14.78
CA ALA A 449 -4.70 -30.31 -15.97
C ALA A 449 -5.46 -31.22 -16.93
N LYS A 450 -5.02 -32.47 -17.11
CA LYS A 450 -5.75 -33.47 -17.91
C LYS A 450 -7.12 -33.79 -17.33
N LYS A 451 -7.19 -34.00 -16.01
CA LYS A 451 -8.47 -34.22 -15.31
C LYS A 451 -9.45 -33.07 -15.46
N ALA A 452 -8.93 -31.84 -15.53
CA ALA A 452 -9.70 -30.62 -15.73
C ALA A 452 -9.99 -30.30 -17.22
N ASN A 453 -9.70 -31.19 -18.14
CA ASN A 453 -9.77 -30.97 -19.60
C ASN A 453 -9.03 -29.68 -20.04
N ALA A 454 -7.93 -29.35 -19.34
CA ALA A 454 -7.12 -28.16 -19.63
C ALA A 454 -5.88 -28.48 -20.47
N HIS A 455 -5.37 -29.70 -20.44
CA HIS A 455 -4.11 -30.10 -21.06
C HIS A 455 -4.06 -29.79 -22.57
N ASP A 456 -5.09 -30.14 -23.30
CA ASP A 456 -5.09 -30.06 -24.77
C ASP A 456 -4.95 -28.60 -25.23
N PHE A 457 -5.79 -27.68 -24.69
CA PHE A 457 -5.67 -26.27 -25.06
C PHE A 457 -4.34 -25.65 -24.60
N ILE A 458 -3.76 -26.13 -23.47
CA ILE A 458 -2.46 -25.64 -22.99
C ILE A 458 -1.37 -26.03 -24.00
N MET A 459 -1.42 -27.26 -24.52
CA MET A 459 -0.46 -27.74 -25.51
C MET A 459 -0.60 -27.09 -26.90
N GLU A 460 -1.76 -26.48 -27.19
CA GLU A 460 -1.98 -25.68 -28.39
C GLU A 460 -1.36 -24.27 -28.30
N LEU A 461 -1.01 -23.82 -27.09
CA LEU A 461 -0.33 -22.55 -26.91
C LEU A 461 1.17 -22.66 -27.27
N GLU A 462 1.75 -21.60 -27.79
CA GLU A 462 3.13 -21.57 -28.30
C GLU A 462 4.16 -22.03 -27.26
N GLU A 463 3.98 -21.64 -25.98
CA GLU A 463 4.88 -21.99 -24.88
C GLU A 463 4.28 -23.06 -23.95
N GLY A 464 3.12 -23.66 -24.30
CA GLY A 464 2.48 -24.70 -23.50
C GLY A 464 2.23 -24.27 -22.04
N TYR A 465 2.70 -25.05 -21.09
CA TYR A 465 2.58 -24.76 -19.66
C TYR A 465 3.38 -23.56 -19.19
N ASP A 466 4.43 -23.15 -19.93
CA ASP A 466 5.25 -21.98 -19.62
C ASP A 466 4.63 -20.68 -20.13
N THR A 467 3.48 -20.76 -20.82
CA THR A 467 2.76 -19.58 -21.30
C THR A 467 2.40 -18.64 -20.14
N ASP A 468 2.86 -17.38 -20.25
CA ASP A 468 2.51 -16.32 -19.29
C ASP A 468 1.04 -15.93 -19.43
N CYS A 469 0.30 -16.07 -18.34
CA CYS A 469 -1.13 -15.72 -18.26
C CYS A 469 -1.41 -14.22 -18.40
N GLY A 470 -0.41 -13.36 -18.16
CA GLY A 470 -0.60 -11.92 -18.00
C GLY A 470 -1.36 -11.54 -16.75
N GLN A 471 -1.56 -10.24 -16.56
CA GLN A 471 -2.30 -9.73 -15.41
C GLN A 471 -3.74 -10.24 -15.42
N ARG A 472 -4.17 -10.93 -14.34
CA ARG A 472 -5.50 -11.55 -14.20
C ARG A 472 -5.87 -12.49 -15.36
N GLY A 473 -4.89 -13.10 -16.00
CA GLY A 473 -5.13 -14.03 -17.10
C GLY A 473 -5.73 -13.39 -18.35
N VAL A 474 -5.43 -12.12 -18.63
CA VAL A 474 -6.03 -11.35 -19.76
C VAL A 474 -5.86 -12.01 -21.12
N LYS A 475 -4.85 -12.87 -21.28
CA LYS A 475 -4.55 -13.57 -22.52
C LYS A 475 -5.38 -14.84 -22.75
N LEU A 476 -6.18 -15.28 -21.77
CA LEU A 476 -6.95 -16.51 -21.80
C LEU A 476 -8.45 -16.23 -21.87
N SER A 477 -9.20 -17.14 -22.54
CA SER A 477 -10.66 -17.10 -22.55
C SER A 477 -11.25 -17.43 -21.18
N GLY A 478 -12.53 -17.09 -20.93
CA GLY A 478 -13.23 -17.42 -19.70
C GLY A 478 -13.21 -18.91 -19.39
N GLY A 479 -13.49 -19.76 -20.38
CA GLY A 479 -13.47 -21.22 -20.24
C GLY A 479 -12.08 -21.81 -19.97
N GLN A 480 -11.03 -21.22 -20.55
CA GLN A 480 -9.64 -21.59 -20.28
C GLN A 480 -9.24 -21.27 -18.84
N LYS A 481 -9.57 -20.05 -18.36
CA LYS A 481 -9.35 -19.66 -16.95
C LYS A 481 -10.06 -20.60 -15.99
N GLN A 482 -11.32 -20.93 -16.29
CA GLN A 482 -12.13 -21.80 -15.46
C GLN A 482 -11.52 -23.20 -15.34
N ARG A 483 -11.05 -23.79 -16.48
CA ARG A 483 -10.37 -25.10 -16.49
C ARG A 483 -9.06 -25.08 -15.70
N ILE A 484 -8.28 -23.99 -15.75
CA ILE A 484 -7.09 -23.81 -14.89
C ILE A 484 -7.48 -23.75 -13.42
N SER A 485 -8.57 -23.05 -13.05
CA SER A 485 -9.07 -23.01 -11.67
C SER A 485 -9.51 -24.39 -11.18
N ILE A 486 -10.18 -25.16 -12.04
CA ILE A 486 -10.57 -26.55 -11.73
C ILE A 486 -9.33 -27.43 -11.56
N ALA A 487 -8.30 -27.28 -12.41
CA ALA A 487 -7.04 -28.00 -12.29
C ALA A 487 -6.33 -27.72 -10.93
N ARG A 488 -6.38 -26.48 -10.43
CA ARG A 488 -5.90 -26.14 -9.08
C ARG A 488 -6.60 -26.98 -8.00
N VAL A 489 -7.92 -27.14 -8.12
CA VAL A 489 -8.71 -27.90 -7.14
C VAL A 489 -8.48 -29.40 -7.28
N PHE A 490 -8.29 -29.93 -8.49
CA PHE A 490 -7.87 -31.32 -8.69
C PHE A 490 -6.52 -31.60 -8.04
N LEU A 491 -5.55 -30.70 -8.21
CA LEU A 491 -4.23 -30.83 -7.62
C LEU A 491 -4.26 -30.79 -6.09
N LYS A 492 -5.10 -29.93 -5.52
CA LYS A 492 -5.33 -29.82 -4.08
C LYS A 492 -6.03 -31.03 -3.48
N ASN A 493 -6.92 -31.70 -4.24
CA ASN A 493 -7.65 -32.91 -3.90
C ASN A 493 -8.42 -32.90 -2.56
N PRO A 494 -9.27 -31.89 -2.29
CA PRO A 494 -9.98 -31.77 -1.01
C PRO A 494 -11.25 -32.63 -0.95
N PRO A 495 -11.68 -33.08 0.25
CA PRO A 495 -12.91 -33.85 0.44
C PRO A 495 -14.20 -33.00 0.32
N ILE A 496 -14.12 -31.69 0.50
CA ILE A 496 -15.28 -30.80 0.43
C ILE A 496 -15.05 -29.79 -0.72
N LEU A 497 -16.08 -29.59 -1.55
CA LEU A 497 -16.08 -28.73 -2.72
C LEU A 497 -17.17 -27.67 -2.63
N ILE A 498 -16.85 -26.47 -3.13
CA ILE A 498 -17.82 -25.38 -3.30
C ILE A 498 -17.68 -24.86 -4.73
N PHE A 499 -18.78 -24.91 -5.50
CA PHE A 499 -18.84 -24.35 -6.85
C PHE A 499 -19.76 -23.12 -6.85
N ASP A 500 -19.18 -21.96 -7.06
CA ASP A 500 -19.92 -20.69 -7.10
C ASP A 500 -20.07 -20.24 -8.55
N GLU A 501 -21.26 -20.50 -9.15
CA GLU A 501 -21.64 -20.10 -10.52
C GLU A 501 -20.56 -20.41 -11.59
N ALA A 502 -19.85 -21.50 -11.45
CA ALA A 502 -18.63 -21.82 -12.21
C ALA A 502 -18.80 -21.88 -13.75
N THR A 503 -20.03 -21.80 -14.29
CA THR A 503 -20.32 -21.87 -15.73
C THR A 503 -21.11 -20.67 -16.27
N SER A 504 -21.46 -19.68 -15.45
CA SER A 504 -22.45 -18.62 -15.80
C SER A 504 -22.04 -17.70 -16.96
N ALA A 505 -20.75 -17.53 -17.21
CA ALA A 505 -20.20 -16.58 -18.21
C ALA A 505 -19.56 -17.27 -19.45
N LEU A 506 -19.86 -18.56 -19.67
CA LEU A 506 -19.21 -19.36 -20.72
C LEU A 506 -20.14 -19.55 -21.93
N ASP A 507 -19.53 -19.71 -23.10
CA ASP A 507 -20.19 -20.19 -24.31
C ASP A 507 -20.57 -21.69 -24.16
N ASN A 508 -21.52 -22.17 -24.94
CA ASN A 508 -22.08 -23.52 -24.79
C ASN A 508 -21.06 -24.65 -24.92
N GLU A 509 -20.02 -24.49 -25.77
CA GLU A 509 -18.97 -25.50 -25.93
C GLU A 509 -18.07 -25.56 -24.71
N SER A 510 -17.54 -24.40 -24.28
CA SER A 510 -16.74 -24.28 -23.07
C SER A 510 -17.50 -24.70 -21.83
N GLU A 511 -18.82 -24.41 -21.75
CA GLU A 511 -19.67 -24.82 -20.66
C GLU A 511 -19.74 -26.35 -20.52
N SER A 512 -19.96 -27.08 -21.64
CA SER A 512 -20.02 -28.53 -21.62
C SER A 512 -18.75 -29.19 -21.07
N ILE A 513 -17.58 -28.68 -21.52
CA ILE A 513 -16.25 -29.16 -21.10
C ILE A 513 -16.01 -28.87 -19.61
N VAL A 514 -16.36 -27.66 -19.16
CA VAL A 514 -16.22 -27.27 -17.75
C VAL A 514 -17.17 -28.08 -16.86
N GLN A 515 -18.40 -28.30 -17.29
CA GLN A 515 -19.39 -29.10 -16.57
C GLN A 515 -18.90 -30.56 -16.38
N GLU A 516 -18.37 -31.19 -17.45
CA GLU A 516 -17.78 -32.52 -17.37
C GLU A 516 -16.63 -32.57 -16.35
N SER A 517 -15.77 -31.53 -16.34
CA SER A 517 -14.66 -31.44 -15.40
C SER A 517 -15.13 -31.29 -13.96
N LEU A 518 -16.19 -30.49 -13.71
CA LEU A 518 -16.80 -30.33 -12.39
C LEU A 518 -17.48 -31.63 -11.91
N GLU A 519 -18.17 -32.37 -12.79
CA GLU A 519 -18.76 -33.66 -12.47
C GLU A 519 -17.70 -34.70 -12.09
N LYS A 520 -16.58 -34.77 -12.84
CA LYS A 520 -15.43 -35.61 -12.48
C LYS A 520 -14.82 -35.20 -11.13
N LEU A 521 -14.72 -33.90 -10.88
CA LEU A 521 -14.15 -33.37 -9.63
C LEU A 521 -15.04 -33.69 -8.43
N SER A 522 -16.38 -33.71 -8.58
CA SER A 522 -17.34 -33.94 -7.50
C SER A 522 -17.48 -35.39 -7.08
N GLN A 523 -16.95 -36.36 -7.83
CA GLN A 523 -17.04 -37.77 -7.50
C GLN A 523 -16.45 -38.09 -6.14
N ASP A 524 -17.23 -38.80 -5.30
CA ASP A 524 -16.86 -39.20 -3.93
C ASP A 524 -16.51 -38.03 -2.98
N ARG A 525 -16.97 -36.81 -3.28
CA ARG A 525 -16.72 -35.60 -2.46
C ARG A 525 -18.03 -34.90 -2.11
N THR A 526 -18.07 -34.34 -0.90
CA THR A 526 -19.18 -33.48 -0.49
C THR A 526 -19.13 -32.17 -1.27
N THR A 527 -20.15 -31.90 -2.07
CA THR A 527 -20.14 -30.81 -3.03
C THR A 527 -21.33 -29.87 -2.83
N PHE A 528 -21.03 -28.59 -2.62
CA PHE A 528 -21.99 -27.49 -2.56
C PHE A 528 -21.95 -26.71 -3.84
N VAL A 529 -23.09 -26.49 -4.48
CA VAL A 529 -23.18 -25.78 -5.76
C VAL A 529 -24.18 -24.65 -5.67
N ILE A 530 -23.76 -23.46 -6.05
CA ILE A 530 -24.67 -22.34 -6.29
C ILE A 530 -25.11 -22.43 -7.74
N ALA A 531 -26.36 -22.89 -7.93
CA ALA A 531 -26.84 -23.24 -9.25
C ALA A 531 -27.63 -22.11 -9.91
N HIS A 532 -27.14 -21.69 -11.08
CA HIS A 532 -27.83 -20.75 -12.00
C HIS A 532 -28.19 -21.41 -13.34
N ARG A 533 -27.76 -22.66 -13.58
CA ARG A 533 -28.03 -23.42 -14.81
C ARG A 533 -28.89 -24.63 -14.55
N LEU A 534 -29.75 -24.90 -15.53
CA LEU A 534 -30.71 -26.02 -15.47
C LEU A 534 -30.04 -27.39 -15.34
N SER A 535 -28.94 -27.61 -16.07
CA SER A 535 -28.15 -28.85 -16.05
C SER A 535 -27.65 -29.16 -14.65
N THR A 536 -27.06 -28.14 -13.99
CA THR A 536 -26.53 -28.27 -12.63
C THR A 536 -27.61 -28.58 -11.60
N ILE A 537 -28.81 -28.00 -11.76
CA ILE A 537 -29.94 -28.20 -10.84
C ILE A 537 -30.55 -29.61 -11.00
N LYS A 538 -30.73 -30.07 -12.24
CA LYS A 538 -31.35 -31.39 -12.50
C LYS A 538 -30.49 -32.56 -12.04
N ASN A 539 -29.18 -32.43 -12.09
CA ASN A 539 -28.23 -33.46 -11.68
C ASN A 539 -28.03 -33.52 -10.16
N ALA A 540 -28.48 -32.51 -9.42
CA ALA A 540 -28.37 -32.49 -7.96
C ALA A 540 -29.35 -33.48 -7.33
N LYS A 541 -28.84 -34.38 -6.49
CA LYS A 541 -29.65 -35.31 -5.71
C LYS A 541 -30.44 -34.60 -4.62
N HIS A 542 -29.92 -33.49 -4.12
CA HIS A 542 -30.50 -32.69 -3.05
C HIS A 542 -30.46 -31.21 -3.45
N ILE A 543 -31.61 -30.59 -3.55
CA ILE A 543 -31.79 -29.17 -3.88
C ILE A 543 -32.34 -28.47 -2.65
N CYS A 544 -31.71 -27.38 -2.23
CA CYS A 544 -32.16 -26.52 -1.16
C CYS A 544 -32.60 -25.16 -1.72
N VAL A 545 -33.87 -24.81 -1.51
CA VAL A 545 -34.43 -23.54 -1.94
C VAL A 545 -34.28 -22.52 -0.81
N LEU A 546 -33.37 -21.54 -1.03
CA LEU A 546 -33.14 -20.43 -0.11
C LEU A 546 -34.14 -19.31 -0.39
N THR A 547 -34.68 -18.76 0.71
CA THR A 547 -35.49 -17.54 0.74
C THR A 547 -35.02 -16.63 1.87
N GLU A 548 -35.64 -15.46 2.02
CA GLU A 548 -35.33 -14.54 3.15
C GLU A 548 -35.66 -15.18 4.52
N ASN A 549 -36.51 -16.20 4.55
CA ASN A 549 -36.92 -16.94 5.77
C ASN A 549 -36.00 -18.12 6.09
N GLY A 550 -35.04 -18.45 5.23
CA GLY A 550 -34.16 -19.60 5.36
C GLY A 550 -34.34 -20.62 4.26
N ILE A 551 -34.12 -21.91 4.53
CA ILE A 551 -34.39 -23.02 3.60
C ILE A 551 -35.86 -23.40 3.70
N GLU A 552 -36.66 -23.09 2.68
CA GLU A 552 -38.10 -23.36 2.67
C GLU A 552 -38.45 -24.71 2.05
N GLU A 553 -37.71 -25.11 1.03
CA GLU A 553 -37.99 -26.39 0.31
C GLU A 553 -36.67 -27.17 0.18
N GLN A 554 -36.77 -28.50 0.38
CA GLN A 554 -35.65 -29.42 0.19
C GLN A 554 -36.18 -30.70 -0.48
N GLY A 555 -35.40 -31.26 -1.40
CA GLY A 555 -35.73 -32.49 -2.11
C GLY A 555 -35.03 -32.59 -3.47
N ASN A 556 -35.38 -33.62 -4.24
CA ASN A 556 -34.90 -33.73 -5.62
C ASN A 556 -35.77 -32.92 -6.60
N HIS A 557 -35.34 -32.80 -7.84
CA HIS A 557 -36.05 -32.06 -8.88
C HIS A 557 -37.52 -32.47 -9.04
N GLU A 558 -37.79 -33.78 -9.09
CA GLU A 558 -39.16 -34.29 -9.31
C GLU A 558 -40.09 -34.01 -8.13
N GLU A 559 -39.57 -34.17 -6.91
CA GLU A 559 -40.31 -33.90 -5.67
C GLU A 559 -40.68 -32.41 -5.59
N LEU A 560 -39.72 -31.53 -5.81
CA LEU A 560 -39.94 -30.10 -5.72
C LEU A 560 -40.85 -29.55 -6.84
N MET A 561 -40.79 -30.13 -8.04
CA MET A 561 -41.72 -29.78 -9.12
C MET A 561 -43.16 -30.20 -8.79
N LYS A 562 -43.37 -31.37 -8.11
CA LYS A 562 -44.68 -31.84 -7.67
C LYS A 562 -45.28 -30.98 -6.56
N LEU A 563 -44.43 -30.42 -5.68
CA LEU A 563 -44.85 -29.46 -4.63
C LEU A 563 -45.44 -28.17 -5.20
N ASN A 564 -45.11 -27.83 -6.45
CA ASN A 564 -45.52 -26.60 -7.14
C ASN A 564 -45.29 -25.31 -6.32
N GLY A 565 -44.24 -25.31 -5.52
CA GLY A 565 -43.84 -24.23 -4.62
C GLY A 565 -42.89 -23.22 -5.26
N ASN A 566 -42.02 -22.65 -4.43
CA ASN A 566 -41.04 -21.64 -4.85
C ASN A 566 -40.04 -22.20 -5.88
N TYR A 567 -39.59 -23.45 -5.72
CA TYR A 567 -38.75 -24.12 -6.71
C TYR A 567 -39.40 -24.18 -8.10
N ALA A 568 -40.62 -24.70 -8.17
CA ALA A 568 -41.35 -24.86 -9.43
C ALA A 568 -41.58 -23.48 -10.11
N ARG A 569 -41.86 -22.45 -9.31
CA ARG A 569 -42.01 -21.07 -9.80
C ARG A 569 -40.68 -20.55 -10.40
N LEU A 570 -39.56 -20.65 -9.67
CA LEU A 570 -38.24 -20.24 -10.14
C LEU A 570 -37.81 -20.99 -11.40
N TYR A 571 -38.01 -22.31 -11.40
CA TYR A 571 -37.74 -23.17 -12.55
C TYR A 571 -38.54 -22.74 -13.80
N ASN A 572 -39.84 -22.52 -13.64
CA ASN A 572 -40.70 -22.08 -14.75
C ASN A 572 -40.37 -20.68 -15.25
N MET A 573 -39.92 -19.78 -14.40
CA MET A 573 -39.51 -18.41 -14.79
C MET A 573 -38.19 -18.40 -15.56
N GLN A 574 -37.21 -19.20 -15.11
CA GLN A 574 -35.86 -19.17 -15.72
C GLN A 574 -35.76 -20.04 -16.99
N PHE A 575 -36.51 -21.14 -17.09
CA PHE A 575 -36.23 -22.21 -18.06
C PHE A 575 -37.40 -22.56 -19.00
N LYS A 576 -38.58 -21.93 -18.88
CA LYS A 576 -39.68 -22.11 -19.83
C LYS A 576 -39.47 -21.44 -21.19
N GLY A 577 -38.41 -20.65 -21.35
CA GLY A 577 -38.03 -19.97 -22.59
C GLY A 577 -37.09 -20.76 -23.50
N GLU A 578 -36.56 -21.91 -23.04
CA GLU A 578 -35.59 -22.74 -23.76
C GLU A 578 -36.22 -24.00 -24.36
N LYS A 579 -37.40 -23.85 -25.03
CA LYS A 579 -37.96 -24.93 -25.87
C LYS A 579 -37.85 -24.57 -27.33
#